data_bd9e18eb564ad1a27692c3ae5f14eff3
#
_entry.id   bd9e18eb564ad1a27692c3ae5f14eff3
#
_cell.length_a   1.000
_cell.length_b   1.000
_cell.length_c   1.000
_cell.angle_alpha   90.00
_cell.angle_beta   90.00
_cell.angle_gamma   90.00
#
_symmetry.space_group_name_H-M   'P 1'
#
loop_
_entity.id
_entity.type
_entity.pdbx_description
1 polymer ?
#
loop_
_entity_poly.entity_id
_entity_poly.type
_entity_poly.pdbx_seq_one_letter_code
_entity_poly.pdbx_strand_id
1 'polypeptide(L)'
;VLVDNGHLMAIDTQGTFDRWGDWIEMPEMGMVHPVPIDNQYNMDEGRYMPGELNFGVPAGTVDKFLYIREYHNFNAEDKARINVSAFESLKSGGEYVIIDHTKRHMEANDGANGRREDPVAVIHEVQQAGFVLDRVSDMFAQASDDLSQEVGQIANMTDRFFLVFRKP
;
A
#
# COMPACT_ATOMS: atom_id res chain seq x y z
N VAL A 1 0.08 -15.11 6.00
CA VAL A 1 -0.67 -16.38 6.08
C VAL A 1 -1.98 -16.11 6.78
N LEU A 2 -3.10 -16.45 6.15
CA LEU A 2 -4.43 -16.36 6.77
C LEU A 2 -4.58 -17.45 7.83
N VAL A 3 -5.34 -17.17 8.87
CA VAL A 3 -5.82 -18.21 9.80
C VAL A 3 -6.89 -19.07 9.12
N ASP A 4 -7.23 -20.23 9.66
CA ASP A 4 -8.11 -21.22 9.02
C ASP A 4 -9.47 -20.68 8.52
N ASN A 5 -9.98 -19.62 9.14
CA ASN A 5 -11.21 -18.93 8.71
C ASN A 5 -10.94 -17.45 8.33
N GLY A 6 -9.71 -17.12 7.94
CA GLY A 6 -9.34 -15.78 7.54
C GLY A 6 -9.81 -15.47 6.13
N HIS A 7 -10.16 -14.21 5.88
CA HIS A 7 -10.55 -13.72 4.56
C HIS A 7 -9.56 -12.63 4.11
N LEU A 8 -9.22 -12.64 2.82
CA LEU A 8 -8.42 -11.59 2.18
C LEU A 8 -9.32 -10.80 1.22
N MET A 9 -9.48 -9.52 1.48
CA MET A 9 -10.06 -8.59 0.52
C MET A 9 -8.92 -8.08 -0.36
N ALA A 10 -8.91 -8.45 -1.64
CA ALA A 10 -7.94 -7.96 -2.60
C ALA A 10 -8.53 -6.74 -3.31
N ILE A 11 -7.88 -5.59 -3.14
CA ILE A 11 -8.37 -4.29 -3.64
C ILE A 11 -7.52 -3.88 -4.83
N ASP A 12 -8.11 -3.75 -6.00
CA ASP A 12 -7.46 -3.30 -7.23
C ASP A 12 -8.54 -2.91 -8.27
N THR A 13 -8.13 -2.54 -9.48
CA THR A 13 -9.05 -2.30 -10.59
C THR A 13 -9.67 -3.60 -11.12
N GLN A 14 -10.86 -3.52 -11.69
CA GLN A 14 -11.49 -4.67 -12.35
C GLN A 14 -10.56 -5.30 -13.40
N GLY A 15 -9.84 -4.49 -14.19
CA GLY A 15 -8.91 -4.99 -15.19
C GLY A 15 -7.72 -5.78 -14.60
N THR A 16 -7.35 -5.58 -13.34
CA THR A 16 -6.38 -6.43 -12.65
C THR A 16 -6.99 -7.80 -12.35
N PHE A 17 -8.21 -7.86 -11.85
CA PHE A 17 -8.89 -9.11 -11.55
C PHE A 17 -9.20 -9.91 -12.82
N ASP A 18 -9.56 -9.24 -13.91
CA ASP A 18 -9.76 -9.89 -15.21
C ASP A 18 -8.49 -10.62 -15.72
N ARG A 19 -7.30 -10.10 -15.38
CA ARG A 19 -6.02 -10.76 -15.68
C ARG A 19 -5.71 -11.97 -14.81
N TRP A 20 -6.40 -12.16 -13.70
CA TRP A 20 -6.25 -13.38 -12.90
C TRP A 20 -6.83 -14.61 -13.60
N GLY A 21 -7.80 -14.42 -14.51
CA GLY A 21 -8.40 -15.51 -15.27
C GLY A 21 -8.88 -16.63 -14.35
N ASP A 22 -8.52 -17.86 -14.68
CA ASP A 22 -8.95 -19.06 -13.96
C ASP A 22 -8.34 -19.19 -12.54
N TRP A 23 -7.36 -18.36 -12.19
CA TRP A 23 -6.74 -18.42 -10.85
C TRP A 23 -7.75 -18.17 -9.72
N ILE A 24 -8.72 -17.27 -9.94
CA ILE A 24 -9.74 -16.96 -8.93
C ILE A 24 -10.64 -18.15 -8.61
N GLU A 25 -10.74 -19.11 -9.52
CA GLU A 25 -11.55 -20.33 -9.36
C GLU A 25 -10.79 -21.47 -8.66
N MET A 26 -9.48 -21.30 -8.41
CA MET A 26 -8.67 -22.30 -7.72
C MET A 26 -9.13 -22.44 -6.26
N PRO A 27 -9.16 -23.66 -5.69
CA PRO A 27 -9.58 -23.89 -4.30
C PRO A 27 -8.80 -23.06 -3.28
N GLU A 28 -7.53 -22.80 -3.54
CA GLU A 28 -6.64 -21.99 -2.69
C GLU A 28 -7.06 -20.50 -2.63
N MET A 29 -7.82 -20.04 -3.63
CA MET A 29 -8.34 -18.67 -3.70
C MET A 29 -9.71 -18.51 -3.05
N GLY A 30 -10.30 -19.58 -2.51
CA GLY A 30 -11.65 -19.53 -1.92
C GLY A 30 -11.81 -18.57 -0.74
N MET A 31 -10.71 -18.12 -0.12
CA MET A 31 -10.69 -17.12 0.95
C MET A 31 -10.34 -15.70 0.46
N VAL A 32 -10.14 -15.52 -0.86
CA VAL A 32 -9.80 -14.24 -1.47
C VAL A 32 -11.03 -13.64 -2.12
N HIS A 33 -11.35 -12.39 -1.77
CA HIS A 33 -12.50 -11.66 -2.27
C HIS A 33 -12.02 -10.44 -3.05
N PRO A 34 -12.13 -10.42 -4.38
CA PRO A 34 -11.85 -9.25 -5.19
C PRO A 34 -12.77 -8.08 -4.82
N VAL A 35 -12.19 -6.92 -4.63
CA VAL A 35 -12.89 -5.65 -4.39
C VAL A 35 -12.46 -4.68 -5.46
N PRO A 36 -13.17 -4.60 -6.58
CA PRO A 36 -12.83 -3.67 -7.64
C PRO A 36 -13.08 -2.22 -7.20
N ILE A 37 -12.09 -1.37 -7.43
CA ILE A 37 -12.19 0.07 -7.26
C ILE A 37 -11.98 0.78 -8.60
N ASP A 38 -12.62 1.93 -8.76
CA ASP A 38 -12.26 2.85 -9.81
C ASP A 38 -10.90 3.45 -9.51
N ASN A 39 -9.97 3.34 -10.46
CA ASN A 39 -8.64 3.88 -10.32
C ASN A 39 -8.12 4.30 -11.70
N GLN A 40 -8.11 5.59 -11.99
CA GLN A 40 -7.71 6.15 -13.27
C GLN A 40 -6.29 6.67 -13.19
N TYR A 41 -5.50 6.41 -14.22
CA TYR A 41 -4.15 6.95 -14.30
C TYR A 41 -4.15 8.35 -14.93
N ASN A 42 -3.69 9.34 -14.18
CA ASN A 42 -3.46 10.69 -14.68
C ASN A 42 -2.08 10.77 -15.35
N MET A 43 -2.06 10.88 -16.67
CA MET A 43 -0.82 10.93 -17.45
C MET A 43 0.01 12.19 -17.16
N ASP A 44 -0.64 13.31 -16.83
CA ASP A 44 0.05 14.59 -16.57
C ASP A 44 0.78 14.59 -15.22
N GLU A 45 0.22 13.92 -14.24
CA GLU A 45 0.80 13.81 -12.90
C GLU A 45 1.66 12.55 -12.70
N GLY A 46 1.52 11.57 -13.59
CA GLY A 46 2.16 10.28 -13.45
C GLY A 46 1.67 9.51 -12.20
N ARG A 47 0.41 9.70 -11.83
CA ARG A 47 -0.20 9.16 -10.60
C ARG A 47 -1.57 8.57 -10.88
N TYR A 48 -1.99 7.65 -10.03
CA TYR A 48 -3.36 7.17 -10.00
C TYR A 48 -4.27 8.11 -9.22
N MET A 49 -5.52 8.21 -9.67
CA MET A 49 -6.61 8.94 -9.02
C MET A 49 -7.70 7.94 -8.67
N PRO A 50 -7.75 7.49 -7.42
CA PRO A 50 -8.79 6.55 -7.00
C PRO A 50 -10.14 7.28 -6.91
N GLY A 51 -11.19 6.61 -7.39
CA GLY A 51 -12.55 7.06 -7.21
C GLY A 51 -13.02 6.95 -5.75
N GLU A 52 -14.19 6.38 -5.55
CA GLU A 52 -14.69 6.10 -4.19
C GLU A 52 -13.88 4.97 -3.53
N LEU A 53 -13.39 5.22 -2.32
CA LEU A 53 -12.60 4.24 -1.54
C LEU A 53 -13.53 3.43 -0.62
N ASN A 54 -14.45 2.70 -1.22
CA ASN A 54 -15.33 1.78 -0.51
C ASN A 54 -14.79 0.33 -0.66
N PHE A 55 -14.19 -0.19 0.40
CA PHE A 55 -13.60 -1.54 0.39
C PHE A 55 -14.62 -2.65 0.65
N GLY A 56 -15.92 -2.34 0.69
CA GLY A 56 -16.97 -3.34 0.86
C GLY A 56 -16.99 -4.03 2.24
N VAL A 57 -16.29 -3.47 3.22
CA VAL A 57 -16.23 -4.00 4.58
C VAL A 57 -16.85 -3.01 5.57
N PRO A 58 -17.56 -3.48 6.61
CA PRO A 58 -18.03 -2.60 7.67
C PRO A 58 -16.86 -1.97 8.44
N ALA A 59 -17.05 -0.75 8.93
CA ALA A 59 -16.04 -0.06 9.73
C ALA A 59 -15.68 -0.89 10.98
N GLY A 60 -14.40 -0.91 11.33
CA GLY A 60 -13.89 -1.59 12.51
C GLY A 60 -13.94 -3.12 12.45
N THR A 61 -13.92 -3.74 11.27
CA THR A 61 -13.99 -5.21 11.11
C THR A 61 -12.70 -5.85 10.61
N VAL A 62 -11.79 -5.08 10.06
CA VAL A 62 -10.53 -5.57 9.48
C VAL A 62 -9.47 -5.71 10.57
N ASP A 63 -8.75 -6.84 10.59
CA ASP A 63 -7.65 -7.06 11.53
C ASP A 63 -6.34 -6.44 11.03
N LYS A 64 -6.08 -6.54 9.72
CA LYS A 64 -4.86 -6.02 9.09
C LYS A 64 -5.18 -5.40 7.73
N PHE A 65 -4.62 -4.23 7.48
CA PHE A 65 -4.63 -3.58 6.17
C PHE A 65 -3.20 -3.59 5.62
N LEU A 66 -2.99 -4.13 4.43
CA LEU A 66 -1.68 -4.25 3.79
C LEU A 66 -1.64 -3.36 2.56
N TYR A 67 -0.64 -2.47 2.49
CA TYR A 67 -0.43 -1.58 1.36
C TYR A 67 0.99 -1.76 0.85
N ILE A 68 1.12 -2.53 -0.25
CA ILE A 68 2.41 -3.07 -0.67
C ILE A 68 2.75 -2.58 -2.06
N ARG A 69 3.79 -1.72 -2.17
CA ARG A 69 4.36 -1.19 -3.42
C ARG A 69 3.38 -0.41 -4.29
N GLU A 70 2.43 0.23 -3.67
CA GLU A 70 1.40 1.03 -4.34
C GLU A 70 1.29 2.46 -3.75
N TYR A 71 1.86 2.70 -2.57
CA TYR A 71 1.72 3.99 -1.89
C TYR A 71 2.31 5.14 -2.72
N HIS A 72 3.44 4.90 -3.40
CA HIS A 72 4.09 5.86 -4.29
C HIS A 72 3.26 6.24 -5.54
N ASN A 73 2.23 5.48 -5.86
CA ASN A 73 1.42 5.71 -7.06
C ASN A 73 0.37 6.82 -6.89
N PHE A 74 0.19 7.34 -5.69
CA PHE A 74 -0.86 8.31 -5.37
C PHE A 74 -0.29 9.66 -4.95
N ASN A 75 -1.04 10.74 -5.21
CA ASN A 75 -0.70 12.07 -4.71
C ASN A 75 -1.01 12.20 -3.21
N ALA A 76 -0.62 13.32 -2.58
CA ALA A 76 -0.76 13.51 -1.14
C ALA A 76 -2.23 13.51 -0.67
N GLU A 77 -3.15 14.05 -1.46
CA GLU A 77 -4.58 14.08 -1.14
C GLU A 77 -5.18 12.68 -1.14
N ASP A 78 -4.88 11.89 -2.16
CA ASP A 78 -5.36 10.52 -2.28
C ASP A 78 -4.74 9.59 -1.23
N LYS A 79 -3.45 9.75 -0.91
CA LYS A 79 -2.81 9.07 0.22
C LYS A 79 -3.53 9.36 1.54
N ALA A 80 -3.89 10.61 1.80
CA ALA A 80 -4.64 10.98 3.00
C ALA A 80 -6.02 10.31 3.04
N ARG A 81 -6.75 10.27 1.91
CA ARG A 81 -8.04 9.56 1.80
C ARG A 81 -7.90 8.06 2.05
N ILE A 82 -6.88 7.41 1.47
CA ILE A 82 -6.61 5.99 1.65
C ILE A 82 -6.26 5.69 3.11
N ASN A 83 -5.42 6.51 3.74
CA ASN A 83 -5.06 6.34 5.15
C ASN A 83 -6.27 6.46 6.08
N VAL A 84 -7.19 7.40 5.82
CA VAL A 84 -8.45 7.53 6.56
C VAL A 84 -9.33 6.29 6.35
N SER A 85 -9.50 5.82 5.12
CA SER A 85 -10.32 4.63 4.83
C SER A 85 -9.74 3.37 5.46
N ALA A 86 -8.41 3.21 5.49
CA ALA A 86 -7.74 2.14 6.20
C ALA A 86 -8.00 2.23 7.71
N PHE A 87 -7.91 3.43 8.28
CA PHE A 87 -8.20 3.66 9.70
C PHE A 87 -9.64 3.29 10.06
N GLU A 88 -10.61 3.72 9.26
CA GLU A 88 -12.02 3.41 9.50
C GLU A 88 -12.30 1.90 9.41
N SER A 89 -11.71 1.21 8.45
CA SER A 89 -11.89 -0.23 8.22
C SER A 89 -11.33 -1.08 9.35
N LEU A 90 -10.22 -0.68 9.95
CA LEU A 90 -9.50 -1.46 10.97
C LEU A 90 -10.22 -1.45 12.32
N LYS A 91 -10.15 -2.59 13.03
CA LYS A 91 -10.49 -2.70 14.45
C LYS A 91 -9.55 -1.83 15.30
N SER A 92 -9.97 -1.45 16.51
CA SER A 92 -9.04 -0.97 17.53
C SER A 92 -7.98 -2.07 17.80
N GLY A 93 -6.71 -1.71 17.83
CA GLY A 93 -5.58 -2.63 17.89
C GLY A 93 -5.19 -3.27 16.55
N GLY A 94 -5.95 -3.04 15.48
CA GLY A 94 -5.63 -3.53 14.13
C GLY A 94 -4.37 -2.90 13.55
N GLU A 95 -3.71 -3.62 12.65
CA GLU A 95 -2.43 -3.21 12.06
C GLU A 95 -2.60 -2.69 10.63
N TYR A 96 -1.97 -1.54 10.35
CA TYR A 96 -1.78 -1.02 9.01
C TYR A 96 -0.32 -1.19 8.62
N VAL A 97 -0.06 -1.95 7.57
CA VAL A 97 1.30 -2.28 7.10
C VAL A 97 1.55 -1.58 5.77
N ILE A 98 2.63 -0.80 5.70
CA ILE A 98 3.07 -0.17 4.44
C ILE A 98 4.48 -0.66 4.13
N ILE A 99 4.63 -1.19 2.91
CA ILE A 99 5.92 -1.60 2.34
C ILE A 99 6.06 -0.89 1.00
N ASP A 100 7.08 -0.05 0.86
CA ASP A 100 7.33 0.61 -0.42
C ASP A 100 8.81 0.90 -0.64
N HIS A 101 9.17 1.36 -1.84
CA HIS A 101 10.53 1.66 -2.23
C HIS A 101 11.04 2.91 -1.52
N THR A 102 12.21 2.79 -0.88
CA THR A 102 12.80 3.85 -0.08
C THR A 102 13.33 4.99 -0.95
N LYS A 103 13.04 6.23 -0.54
CA LYS A 103 13.66 7.47 -0.99
C LYS A 103 14.44 8.08 0.17
N ARG A 104 15.49 8.85 -0.12
CA ARG A 104 16.20 9.62 0.91
C ARG A 104 15.28 10.66 1.52
N HIS A 105 15.41 10.83 2.83
CA HIS A 105 14.64 11.84 3.55
C HIS A 105 14.87 13.25 2.96
N MET A 106 13.78 13.99 2.72
CA MET A 106 13.75 15.33 2.15
C MET A 106 14.33 15.46 0.73
N GLU A 107 14.59 14.37 0.04
CA GLU A 107 15.04 14.43 -1.36
C GLU A 107 13.89 14.93 -2.26
N ALA A 108 14.23 15.88 -3.15
CA ALA A 108 13.27 16.38 -4.13
C ALA A 108 12.88 15.27 -5.12
N ASN A 109 11.64 15.31 -5.62
CA ASN A 109 11.19 14.36 -6.63
C ASN A 109 11.86 14.67 -7.98
N ASP A 110 12.35 13.63 -8.63
CA ASP A 110 12.92 13.66 -9.98
C ASP A 110 12.55 12.39 -10.77
N GLY A 111 13.09 12.23 -11.97
CA GLY A 111 12.83 11.06 -12.82
C GLY A 111 13.43 9.75 -12.29
N ALA A 112 14.40 9.80 -11.38
CA ALA A 112 15.03 8.62 -10.82
C ALA A 112 14.31 8.10 -9.57
N ASN A 113 13.62 8.96 -8.83
CA ASN A 113 12.97 8.59 -7.57
C ASN A 113 11.43 8.66 -7.59
N GLY A 114 10.82 8.82 -8.77
CA GLY A 114 9.37 9.02 -8.92
C GLY A 114 8.49 7.89 -8.37
N ARG A 115 9.02 6.67 -8.23
CA ARG A 115 8.36 5.51 -7.62
C ARG A 115 8.95 5.14 -6.26
N ARG A 116 9.51 6.10 -5.55
CA ARG A 116 10.09 5.94 -4.22
C ARG A 116 9.40 6.89 -3.24
N GLU A 117 9.27 6.47 -2.00
CA GLU A 117 8.68 7.24 -0.91
C GLU A 117 9.69 7.46 0.22
N ASP A 118 9.65 8.64 0.80
CA ASP A 118 10.39 8.98 2.01
C ASP A 118 9.69 8.35 3.22
N PRO A 119 10.28 7.36 3.89
CA PRO A 119 9.63 6.68 5.01
C PRO A 119 9.28 7.62 6.18
N VAL A 120 10.02 8.71 6.36
CA VAL A 120 9.71 9.71 7.41
C VAL A 120 8.45 10.50 7.05
N ALA A 121 8.30 10.87 5.77
CA ALA A 121 7.09 11.52 5.29
C ALA A 121 5.88 10.58 5.39
N VAL A 122 6.02 9.32 4.99
CA VAL A 122 4.97 8.30 5.12
C VAL A 122 4.53 8.13 6.58
N ILE A 123 5.48 8.06 7.53
CA ILE A 123 5.14 7.98 8.95
C ILE A 123 4.28 9.19 9.36
N HIS A 124 4.67 10.39 8.97
CA HIS A 124 3.91 11.60 9.29
C HIS A 124 2.50 11.57 8.68
N GLU A 125 2.38 11.24 7.38
CA GLU A 125 1.09 11.17 6.67
C GLU A 125 0.13 10.17 7.30
N VAL A 126 0.61 8.99 7.66
CA VAL A 126 -0.21 7.95 8.30
C VAL A 126 -0.64 8.32 9.71
N GLN A 127 0.24 8.98 10.47
CA GLN A 127 -0.10 9.49 11.81
C GLN A 127 -1.18 10.59 11.77
N GLN A 128 -1.26 11.39 10.70
CA GLN A 128 -2.33 12.38 10.53
C GLN A 128 -3.73 11.71 10.42
N ALA A 129 -3.82 10.47 9.98
CA ALA A 129 -5.07 9.70 9.97
C ALA A 129 -5.43 9.08 11.33
N GLY A 130 -4.58 9.26 12.37
CA GLY A 130 -4.83 8.79 13.74
C GLY A 130 -4.08 7.52 14.14
N PHE A 131 -3.26 6.97 13.28
CA PHE A 131 -2.43 5.80 13.58
C PHE A 131 -1.25 6.14 14.48
N VAL A 132 -0.73 5.11 15.17
CA VAL A 132 0.53 5.17 15.92
C VAL A 132 1.52 4.23 15.27
N LEU A 133 2.75 4.69 15.00
CA LEU A 133 3.82 3.82 14.54
C LEU A 133 4.13 2.78 15.64
N ASP A 134 3.98 1.51 15.31
CA ASP A 134 4.21 0.39 16.24
C ASP A 134 5.62 -0.18 16.09
N ARG A 135 6.05 -0.46 14.85
CA ARG A 135 7.38 -0.98 14.57
C ARG A 135 7.84 -0.71 13.14
N VAL A 136 9.15 -0.79 12.96
CA VAL A 136 9.84 -0.76 11.66
C VAL A 136 10.58 -2.08 11.51
N SER A 137 10.62 -2.63 10.31
CA SER A 137 11.37 -3.85 10.00
C SER A 137 12.39 -3.59 8.88
N ASP A 138 13.54 -4.20 8.99
CA ASP A 138 14.61 -4.19 7.98
C ASP A 138 14.56 -5.41 7.03
N MET A 139 13.47 -6.19 7.08
CA MET A 139 13.29 -7.42 6.29
C MET A 139 13.53 -7.23 4.79
N PHE A 140 13.24 -6.05 4.26
CA PHE A 140 13.42 -5.71 2.85
C PHE A 140 14.50 -4.66 2.60
N ALA A 141 15.33 -4.39 3.62
CA ALA A 141 16.45 -3.48 3.47
C ALA A 141 17.46 -4.02 2.44
N GLN A 142 17.90 -3.16 1.52
CA GLN A 142 18.81 -3.51 0.45
C GLN A 142 19.97 -2.50 0.39
N ALA A 143 21.01 -2.76 1.15
CA ALA A 143 22.17 -1.85 1.28
C ALA A 143 22.93 -1.60 -0.03
N SER A 144 22.73 -2.44 -1.06
CA SER A 144 23.33 -2.26 -2.38
C SER A 144 22.58 -1.26 -3.26
N ASP A 145 21.34 -0.87 -2.90
CA ASP A 145 20.59 0.18 -3.58
C ASP A 145 21.04 1.54 -3.03
N ASP A 146 21.75 2.30 -3.85
CA ASP A 146 22.20 3.65 -3.50
C ASP A 146 21.11 4.72 -3.63
N LEU A 147 19.87 4.32 -3.96
CA LEU A 147 18.67 5.14 -4.11
C LEU A 147 18.75 6.18 -5.25
N SER A 148 19.71 6.04 -6.17
CA SER A 148 19.93 7.01 -7.25
C SER A 148 19.29 6.64 -8.59
N GLN A 149 18.71 5.42 -8.68
CA GLN A 149 18.16 4.91 -9.93
C GLN A 149 16.65 4.70 -9.81
N GLU A 150 15.99 4.80 -10.96
CA GLU A 150 14.57 4.49 -11.07
C GLU A 150 14.31 3.00 -10.76
N VAL A 151 13.25 2.73 -10.00
CA VAL A 151 12.90 1.40 -9.47
C VAL A 151 12.86 0.30 -10.53
N GLY A 152 12.33 0.60 -11.72
CA GLY A 152 12.25 -0.38 -12.82
C GLY A 152 13.59 -0.74 -13.46
N GLN A 153 14.65 0.04 -13.20
CA GLN A 153 16.01 -0.22 -13.71
C GLN A 153 16.79 -1.16 -12.80
N ILE A 154 16.35 -1.33 -11.54
CA ILE A 154 17.01 -2.18 -10.55
C ILE A 154 16.12 -3.38 -10.23
N ALA A 155 15.99 -4.32 -11.18
CA ALA A 155 15.10 -5.45 -11.04
C ALA A 155 15.30 -6.21 -9.71
N ASN A 156 14.27 -6.18 -8.84
CA ASN A 156 14.18 -6.89 -7.56
C ASN A 156 15.24 -6.54 -6.49
N MET A 157 16.08 -5.51 -6.71
CA MET A 157 17.18 -5.13 -5.81
C MET A 157 16.98 -3.75 -5.17
N THR A 158 15.78 -3.20 -5.21
CA THR A 158 15.48 -1.91 -4.59
C THR A 158 15.36 -2.03 -3.08
N ASP A 159 15.92 -1.06 -2.35
CA ASP A 159 15.66 -0.91 -0.93
C ASP A 159 14.19 -0.58 -0.68
N ARG A 160 13.62 -1.19 0.37
CA ARG A 160 12.23 -0.98 0.75
C ARG A 160 12.12 -0.84 2.26
N PHE A 161 11.40 0.17 2.67
CA PHE A 161 10.98 0.27 4.06
C PHE A 161 9.78 -0.64 4.34
N PHE A 162 9.67 -1.07 5.59
CA PHE A 162 8.56 -1.84 6.10
C PHE A 162 8.09 -1.19 7.41
N LEU A 163 6.95 -0.53 7.37
CA LEU A 163 6.36 0.18 8.50
C LEU A 163 5.08 -0.52 8.95
N VAL A 164 4.92 -0.67 10.24
CA VAL A 164 3.69 -1.19 10.86
C VAL A 164 3.14 -0.13 11.79
N PHE A 165 1.90 0.23 11.55
CA PHE A 165 1.14 1.14 12.39
C PHE A 165 0.01 0.39 13.09
N ARG A 166 -0.43 0.92 14.21
CA ARG A 166 -1.56 0.40 14.98
C ARG A 166 -2.65 1.45 15.09
N LYS A 167 -3.90 1.02 14.91
CA LYS A 167 -5.05 1.82 15.29
C LYS A 167 -5.20 1.75 16.82
N PRO A 168 -5.21 2.87 17.56
CA PRO A 168 -5.41 2.90 19.00
C PRO A 168 -6.72 2.28 19.47
#